data_9a9d79c228acb83ffa866b607b4b385a
#
_entry.id   9a9d79c228acb83ffa866b607b4b385a
#
_cell.length_a   1.000
_cell.length_b   1.000
_cell.length_c   1.000
_cell.angle_alpha   90.00
_cell.angle_beta   90.00
_cell.angle_gamma   90.00
#
_symmetry.space_group_name_H-M   'P 1'
#
loop_
_entity.id
_entity.type
_entity.pdbx_description
1 polymer ?
#
loop_
_entity_poly.entity_id
_entity_poly.type
_entity_poly.pdbx_seq_one_letter_code
_entity_poly.pdbx_strand_id
1 'polypeptide(L)'
;MRIVEIRESTRPISSSIRNAYIDFSKMTLSLVAVVTDVVRDGKPVIGYGFNSNGRYGQGALMRERFIPRVLEASTAAPDSLRDPERDNLDPHRVWAAMMSNEKPGGHGERSVAVG
;
A
#
# COMPACT_ATOMS: atom_id res chain seq x y z
N MET A 1 3.58 3.73 -17.38
CA MET A 1 4.00 3.07 -16.13
C MET A 1 2.90 2.10 -15.71
N ARG A 2 3.25 0.86 -15.45
CA ARG A 2 2.34 -0.20 -14.98
C ARG A 2 2.94 -0.88 -13.75
N ILE A 3 2.09 -1.38 -12.86
CA ILE A 3 2.53 -2.16 -11.71
C ILE A 3 2.78 -3.60 -12.17
N VAL A 4 3.96 -4.12 -11.91
CA VAL A 4 4.33 -5.52 -12.22
C VAL A 4 4.41 -6.39 -10.98
N GLU A 5 4.69 -5.82 -9.82
CA GLU A 5 4.76 -6.54 -8.56
C GLU A 5 4.52 -5.57 -7.39
N ILE A 6 3.91 -6.06 -6.33
CA ILE A 6 3.84 -5.36 -5.04
C ILE A 6 4.34 -6.31 -3.96
N ARG A 7 5.30 -5.85 -3.18
CA ARG A 7 5.86 -6.58 -2.03
C ARG A 7 5.47 -5.89 -0.74
N GLU A 8 5.13 -6.67 0.26
CA GLU A 8 4.86 -6.20 1.62
C GLU A 8 5.77 -6.91 2.61
N SER A 9 6.24 -6.17 3.61
CA SER A 9 6.99 -6.71 4.73
C SER A 9 6.54 -6.06 6.02
N THR A 10 5.94 -6.83 6.91
CA THR A 10 5.59 -6.39 8.26
C THR A 10 6.81 -6.46 9.16
N ARG A 11 7.12 -5.37 9.85
CA ARG A 11 8.28 -5.24 10.72
C ARG A 11 7.88 -4.75 12.11
N PRO A 12 8.54 -5.21 13.18
CA PRO A 12 8.35 -4.65 14.51
C PRO A 12 8.91 -3.22 14.59
N ILE A 13 8.30 -2.40 15.43
CA ILE A 13 8.79 -1.05 15.71
C ILE A 13 9.71 -1.12 16.93
N SER A 14 10.92 -0.56 16.79
CA SER A 14 11.80 -0.31 17.92
C SER A 14 11.59 1.13 18.40
N SER A 15 11.02 1.29 19.59
CA SER A 15 10.68 2.60 20.12
C SER A 15 10.69 2.59 21.65
N SER A 16 11.09 3.69 22.25
CA SER A 16 10.95 3.97 23.70
C SER A 16 9.69 4.78 24.03
N ILE A 17 8.91 5.18 23.03
CA ILE A 17 7.70 5.98 23.21
C ILE A 17 6.59 5.10 23.77
N ARG A 18 6.09 5.48 24.94
CA ARG A 18 4.97 4.81 25.61
C ARG A 18 4.27 5.73 26.59
N ASN A 19 3.03 5.41 26.89
CA ASN A 19 2.26 6.02 27.98
C ASN A 19 1.45 4.93 28.72
N ALA A 20 0.48 5.29 29.53
CA ALA A 20 -0.34 4.35 30.29
C ALA A 20 -1.18 3.37 29.43
N TYR A 21 -1.43 3.72 28.17
CA TYR A 21 -2.30 2.95 27.27
C TYR A 21 -1.56 2.32 26.10
N ILE A 22 -0.48 2.95 25.62
CA ILE A 22 0.17 2.63 24.35
C ILE A 22 1.67 2.46 24.55
N ASP A 23 2.20 1.34 24.09
CA ASP A 23 3.61 1.06 23.97
C ASP A 23 3.94 0.77 22.49
N PHE A 24 4.63 1.71 21.84
CA PHE A 24 5.00 1.59 20.44
C PHE A 24 5.95 0.43 20.15
N SER A 25 6.73 -0.02 21.14
CA SER A 25 7.63 -1.18 20.98
C SER A 25 6.88 -2.50 20.78
N LYS A 26 5.59 -2.54 21.06
CA LYS A 26 4.72 -3.71 20.86
C LYS A 26 3.99 -3.71 19.52
N MET A 27 4.19 -2.67 18.72
CA MET A 27 3.49 -2.49 17.45
C MET A 27 4.34 -2.91 16.26
N THR A 28 3.70 -3.01 15.12
CA THR A 28 4.33 -3.29 13.83
C THR A 28 4.05 -2.19 12.84
N LEU A 29 4.84 -2.16 11.78
CA LEU A 29 4.58 -1.38 10.58
C LEU A 29 4.60 -2.28 9.36
N SER A 30 3.86 -1.88 8.34
CA SER A 30 3.86 -2.52 7.02
C SER A 30 4.69 -1.66 6.07
N LEU A 31 5.71 -2.25 5.47
CA LEU A 31 6.51 -1.66 4.40
C LEU A 31 6.02 -2.21 3.07
N VAL A 32 5.82 -1.34 2.11
CA VAL A 32 5.34 -1.71 0.78
C VAL A 32 6.32 -1.22 -0.27
N ALA A 33 6.61 -2.07 -1.25
CA ALA A 33 7.37 -1.72 -2.44
C ALA A 33 6.53 -2.03 -3.68
N VAL A 34 6.29 -1.02 -4.51
CA VAL A 34 5.56 -1.13 -5.77
C VAL A 34 6.57 -1.12 -6.91
N VAL A 35 6.74 -2.25 -7.57
CA VAL A 35 7.66 -2.41 -8.70
C VAL A 35 6.90 -2.11 -9.99
N THR A 36 7.49 -1.27 -10.84
CA THR A 36 6.89 -0.88 -12.12
C THR A 36 7.64 -1.46 -13.32
N ASP A 37 7.02 -1.42 -14.49
CA ASP A 37 7.60 -1.82 -15.78
C ASP A 37 8.59 -0.77 -16.34
N VAL A 38 8.68 0.40 -15.72
CA VAL A 38 9.61 1.46 -16.15
C VAL A 38 11.02 1.15 -15.67
N VAL A 39 11.98 1.23 -16.59
CA VAL A 39 13.39 1.03 -16.29
C VAL A 39 14.14 2.36 -16.45
N ARG A 40 14.91 2.73 -15.44
CA ARG A 40 15.85 3.87 -15.47
C ARG A 40 17.23 3.39 -15.01
N ASP A 41 18.25 3.77 -15.74
CA ASP A 41 19.64 3.37 -15.45
C ASP A 41 19.80 1.85 -15.25
N GLY A 42 19.11 1.05 -16.07
CA GLY A 42 19.15 -0.41 -16.01
C GLY A 42 18.42 -1.05 -14.82
N LYS A 43 17.67 -0.28 -14.04
CA LYS A 43 16.92 -0.75 -12.86
C LYS A 43 15.43 -0.40 -12.97
N PRO A 44 14.54 -1.27 -12.47
CA PRO A 44 13.13 -0.93 -12.41
C PRO A 44 12.90 0.25 -11.46
N VAL A 45 11.97 1.12 -11.83
CA VAL A 45 11.49 2.17 -10.92
C VAL A 45 10.60 1.53 -9.86
N ILE A 46 10.93 1.77 -8.59
CA ILE A 46 10.23 1.22 -7.43
C ILE A 46 9.78 2.37 -6.55
N GLY A 47 8.49 2.39 -6.24
CA GLY A 47 7.92 3.26 -5.21
C GLY A 47 7.88 2.55 -3.86
N TYR A 48 8.13 3.30 -2.79
CA TYR A 48 8.08 2.78 -1.42
C TYR A 48 7.08 3.56 -0.59
N GLY A 49 6.36 2.84 0.25
CA GLY A 49 5.48 3.41 1.24
C GLY A 49 5.48 2.58 2.52
N PHE A 50 4.95 3.13 3.59
CA PHE A 50 4.75 2.40 4.83
C PHE A 50 3.53 2.92 5.57
N ASN A 51 2.96 2.07 6.41
CA ASN A 51 1.96 2.49 7.36
C ASN A 51 2.13 1.78 8.72
N SER A 52 1.75 2.47 9.77
CA SER A 52 1.68 1.95 11.14
C SER A 52 0.32 2.22 11.79
N ASN A 53 -0.62 2.78 11.05
CA ASN A 53 -1.90 3.24 11.57
C ASN A 53 -2.76 2.13 12.18
N GLY A 54 -2.74 0.95 11.59
CA GLY A 54 -3.42 -0.24 12.11
C GLY A 54 -2.72 -0.89 13.28
N ARG A 55 -1.46 -0.54 13.49
CA ARG A 55 -0.58 -0.94 14.60
C ARG A 55 -0.30 -2.44 14.71
N TYR A 56 -1.22 -3.29 14.32
CA TYR A 56 -1.10 -4.76 14.35
C TYR A 56 -1.63 -5.45 13.08
N GLY A 57 -2.71 -4.97 12.50
CA GLY A 57 -3.43 -5.63 11.41
C GLY A 57 -3.10 -5.12 9.99
N GLN A 58 -2.31 -4.06 9.87
CA GLN A 58 -2.08 -3.40 8.58
C GLN A 58 -1.41 -4.32 7.54
N GLY A 59 -0.45 -5.14 7.94
CA GLY A 59 0.21 -6.07 7.02
C GLY A 59 -0.76 -7.10 6.44
N ALA A 60 -1.68 -7.62 7.25
CA ALA A 60 -2.73 -8.54 6.80
C ALA A 60 -3.69 -7.86 5.82
N LEU A 61 -4.13 -6.64 6.12
CA LEU A 61 -4.97 -5.85 5.20
C LEU A 61 -4.28 -5.63 3.85
N MET A 62 -3.00 -5.28 3.87
CA MET A 62 -2.21 -5.12 2.65
C MET A 62 -2.14 -6.42 1.85
N ARG A 63 -1.70 -7.51 2.47
CA ARG A 63 -1.49 -8.80 1.78
C ARG A 63 -2.77 -9.48 1.32
N GLU A 64 -3.84 -9.41 2.12
CA GLU A 64 -5.06 -10.18 1.87
C GLU A 64 -6.12 -9.41 1.10
N ARG A 65 -6.08 -8.07 1.12
CA ARG A 65 -7.12 -7.23 0.53
C ARG A 65 -6.61 -6.21 -0.47
N PHE A 66 -5.71 -5.32 -0.10
CA PHE A 66 -5.36 -4.18 -0.94
C PHE A 66 -4.43 -4.54 -2.10
N ILE A 67 -3.37 -5.27 -1.82
CA ILE A 67 -2.45 -5.73 -2.88
C ILE A 67 -3.16 -6.58 -3.93
N PRO A 68 -3.95 -7.61 -3.57
CA PRO A 68 -4.70 -8.39 -4.55
C PRO A 68 -5.61 -7.55 -5.44
N ARG A 69 -6.32 -6.57 -4.88
CA ARG A 69 -7.22 -5.69 -5.65
C ARG A 69 -6.48 -4.80 -6.65
N VAL A 70 -5.36 -4.24 -6.22
CA VAL A 70 -4.52 -3.41 -7.11
C VAL A 70 -3.94 -4.24 -8.25
N LEU A 71 -3.43 -5.44 -7.96
CA LEU A 71 -2.88 -6.35 -8.97
C LEU A 71 -3.97 -6.85 -9.93
N GLU A 72 -5.17 -7.17 -9.43
CA GLU A 72 -6.32 -7.54 -10.24
C GLU A 72 -6.73 -6.40 -11.18
N ALA A 73 -6.86 -5.19 -10.68
CA ALA A 73 -7.18 -4.02 -11.48
C ALA A 73 -6.11 -3.76 -12.55
N SER A 74 -4.83 -3.87 -12.18
CA SER A 74 -3.71 -3.71 -13.12
C SER A 74 -3.69 -4.78 -14.20
N THR A 75 -4.11 -6.01 -13.88
CA THR A 75 -4.16 -7.14 -14.84
C THR A 75 -5.37 -7.05 -15.75
N ALA A 76 -6.54 -6.76 -15.18
CA ALA A 76 -7.80 -6.69 -15.93
C ALA A 76 -7.83 -5.49 -16.91
N ALA A 77 -7.26 -4.36 -16.52
CA ALA A 77 -7.18 -3.16 -17.32
C ALA A 77 -5.85 -2.41 -17.03
N PRO A 78 -4.76 -2.75 -17.74
CA PRO A 78 -3.41 -2.27 -17.45
C PRO A 78 -3.24 -0.76 -17.34
N ASP A 79 -4.09 0.02 -18.03
CA ASP A 79 -4.06 1.47 -17.99
C ASP A 79 -5.04 2.10 -16.98
N SER A 80 -5.82 1.27 -16.26
CA SER A 80 -6.83 1.76 -15.31
C SER A 80 -6.25 2.53 -14.14
N LEU A 81 -5.02 2.23 -13.75
CA LEU A 81 -4.32 2.86 -12.62
C LEU A 81 -3.38 3.99 -13.04
N ARG A 82 -3.28 4.28 -14.35
CA ARG A 82 -2.39 5.31 -14.88
C ARG A 82 -3.02 6.70 -14.77
N ASP A 83 -2.15 7.68 -14.60
CA ASP A 83 -2.48 9.09 -14.87
C ASP A 83 -2.65 9.25 -16.40
N PRO A 84 -3.81 9.75 -16.89
CA PRO A 84 -4.05 9.89 -18.32
C PRO A 84 -3.15 10.95 -19.00
N GLU A 85 -2.60 11.89 -18.24
CA GLU A 85 -1.80 13.01 -18.75
C GLU A 85 -0.29 12.78 -18.58
N ARG A 86 0.11 11.81 -17.76
CA ARG A 86 1.52 11.60 -17.40
C ARG A 86 1.87 10.10 -17.46
N ASP A 87 3.14 9.82 -17.73
CA ASP A 87 3.64 8.45 -17.59
C ASP A 87 3.93 8.12 -16.11
N ASN A 88 2.85 8.04 -15.33
CA ASN A 88 2.90 7.74 -13.91
C ASN A 88 1.63 6.97 -13.50
N LEU A 89 1.62 6.48 -12.26
CA LEU A 89 0.41 5.99 -11.62
C LEU A 89 -0.40 7.16 -11.05
N ASP A 90 -1.71 7.02 -11.09
CA ASP A 90 -2.63 7.95 -10.43
C ASP A 90 -2.96 7.44 -9.02
N PRO A 91 -2.51 8.11 -7.96
CA PRO A 91 -2.74 7.65 -6.60
C PRO A 91 -4.23 7.57 -6.23
N HIS A 92 -5.09 8.40 -6.81
CA HIS A 92 -6.53 8.34 -6.57
C HIS A 92 -7.17 7.10 -7.19
N ARG A 93 -6.71 6.69 -8.38
CA ARG A 93 -7.17 5.46 -9.04
C ARG A 93 -6.68 4.22 -8.31
N VAL A 94 -5.42 4.21 -7.86
CA VAL A 94 -4.88 3.14 -7.02
C VAL A 94 -5.67 3.03 -5.72
N TRP A 95 -5.93 4.15 -5.04
CA TRP A 95 -6.73 4.19 -3.83
C TRP A 95 -8.16 3.68 -4.07
N ALA A 96 -8.80 4.08 -5.17
CA ALA A 96 -10.14 3.61 -5.53
C ALA A 96 -10.17 2.08 -5.75
N ALA A 97 -9.13 1.51 -6.36
CA ALA A 97 -8.99 0.06 -6.51
C ALA A 97 -8.86 -0.63 -5.15
N MET A 98 -8.05 -0.10 -4.23
CA MET A 98 -7.94 -0.63 -2.87
C MET A 98 -9.26 -0.57 -2.10
N MET A 99 -10.03 0.50 -2.29
CA MET A 99 -11.31 0.72 -1.60
C MET A 99 -12.50 0.03 -2.25
N SER A 100 -12.32 -0.66 -3.36
CA SER A 100 -13.40 -1.44 -3.97
C SER A 100 -13.94 -2.47 -2.97
N ASN A 101 -15.27 -2.59 -2.90
CA ASN A 101 -15.94 -3.51 -1.97
C ASN A 101 -15.66 -3.25 -0.47
N GLU A 102 -15.34 -2.00 -0.10
CA GLU A 102 -15.23 -1.56 1.29
C GLU A 102 -16.46 -0.75 1.70
N LYS A 103 -16.85 -0.87 2.96
CA LYS A 103 -17.94 -0.04 3.51
C LYS A 103 -17.53 1.44 3.54
N PRO A 104 -18.41 2.36 3.14
CA PRO A 104 -18.22 3.78 3.40
C PRO A 104 -18.01 4.02 4.91
N GLY A 105 -16.97 4.73 5.29
CA GLY A 105 -16.65 5.00 6.69
C GLY A 105 -16.00 3.86 7.45
N GLY A 106 -15.42 2.87 6.76
CA GLY A 106 -14.79 1.67 7.30
C GLY A 106 -13.93 1.85 8.56
N HIS A 107 -13.62 0.75 9.21
CA HIS A 107 -13.04 0.64 10.56
C HIS A 107 -11.51 0.87 10.61
N GLY A 108 -10.99 1.88 9.92
CA GLY A 108 -9.56 2.21 9.89
C GLY A 108 -8.83 1.68 8.65
N GLU A 109 -9.46 0.88 7.82
CA GLU A 109 -8.88 0.35 6.58
C GLU A 109 -8.43 1.46 5.62
N ARG A 110 -9.17 2.57 5.59
CA ARG A 110 -8.81 3.74 4.76
C ARG A 110 -7.46 4.32 5.14
N SER A 111 -7.15 4.40 6.44
CA SER A 111 -5.87 4.90 6.91
C SER A 111 -4.72 4.00 6.47
N VAL A 112 -4.95 2.68 6.43
CA VAL A 112 -3.95 1.72 5.95
C VAL A 112 -3.74 1.86 4.44
N ALA A 113 -4.81 2.08 3.67
CA ALA A 113 -4.72 2.26 2.23
C ALA A 113 -4.01 3.55 1.82
N VAL A 114 -4.12 4.61 2.62
CA VAL A 114 -3.46 5.90 2.35
C VAL A 114 -1.96 5.85 2.64
N GLY A 115 -1.52 5.13 3.66
CA GLY A 115 -0.11 4.98 3.99
C GLY A 115 0.68 4.21 2.95
#